data_07041a14a3b4d16cce7b0ea835ef6801
#
_entry.id   07041a14a3b4d16cce7b0ea835ef6801
#
_cell.length_a   1.000
_cell.length_b   1.000
_cell.length_c   1.000
_cell.angle_alpha   90.00
_cell.angle_beta   90.00
_cell.angle_gamma   90.00
#
_symmetry.space_group_name_H-M   'P 1'
#
loop_
_entity.id
_entity.type
_entity.pdbx_description
1 polymer ?
#
loop_
_entity_poly.entity_id
_entity_poly.type
_entity_poly.pdbx_seq_one_letter_code
_entity_poly.pdbx_strand_id
1 'polypeptide(L)'
;MAKKLPPMHPGEVLREEFLVPLSLSAGALAKVCGVPRTRIERIANEETAITTDTALRLSKALNTSAQLWLNLQNAYDVRTAELGIGRELDKIKPIVTAA
;
A
#
# COMPACT_ATOMS: atom_id res chain seq x y z
N MET A 1 -1.83 -11.72 -24.79
CA MET A 1 -2.16 -10.44 -24.18
C MET A 1 -2.41 -10.59 -22.68
N ALA A 2 -1.64 -9.90 -21.93
CA ALA A 2 -1.77 -10.01 -20.48
C ALA A 2 -3.05 -9.32 -20.00
N LYS A 3 -3.75 -9.97 -19.09
CA LYS A 3 -4.87 -9.35 -18.41
C LYS A 3 -4.36 -8.28 -17.48
N LYS A 4 -5.09 -7.18 -17.39
CA LYS A 4 -4.81 -6.18 -16.37
C LYS A 4 -5.36 -6.68 -15.05
N LEU A 5 -4.49 -6.87 -14.11
CA LEU A 5 -4.88 -7.30 -12.78
C LEU A 5 -5.36 -6.10 -11.96
N PRO A 6 -6.29 -6.30 -11.03
CA PRO A 6 -6.64 -5.23 -10.10
C PRO A 6 -5.41 -4.79 -9.32
N PRO A 7 -5.32 -3.51 -8.94
CA PRO A 7 -4.21 -3.09 -8.11
C PRO A 7 -4.30 -3.75 -6.73
N MET A 8 -3.14 -4.13 -6.20
CA MET A 8 -3.06 -4.74 -4.88
C MET A 8 -2.85 -3.66 -3.83
N HIS A 9 -3.81 -3.53 -2.92
CA HIS A 9 -3.68 -2.58 -1.82
C HIS A 9 -2.66 -3.10 -0.80
N PRO A 10 -1.79 -2.24 -0.26
CA PRO A 10 -0.80 -2.70 0.73
C PRO A 10 -1.44 -3.33 1.98
N GLY A 11 -2.70 -2.99 2.28
CA GLY A 11 -3.44 -3.62 3.36
C GLY A 11 -3.64 -5.11 3.17
N GLU A 12 -3.74 -5.54 1.91
CA GLU A 12 -3.84 -6.97 1.63
C GLU A 12 -2.56 -7.68 2.04
N VAL A 13 -1.41 -7.11 1.73
CA VAL A 13 -0.13 -7.67 2.14
C VAL A 13 -0.02 -7.69 3.66
N LEU A 14 -0.39 -6.59 4.32
CA LEU A 14 -0.37 -6.53 5.78
C LEU A 14 -1.23 -7.64 6.39
N ARG A 15 -2.44 -7.80 5.88
CA ARG A 15 -3.39 -8.79 6.41
C ARG A 15 -2.92 -10.22 6.11
N GLU A 16 -2.63 -10.52 4.84
CA GLU A 16 -2.40 -11.90 4.43
C GLU A 16 -0.99 -12.41 4.74
N GLU A 17 -0.01 -11.52 4.74
CA GLU A 17 1.38 -11.94 4.94
C GLU A 17 1.87 -11.76 6.38
N PHE A 18 1.17 -10.96 7.19
CA PHE A 18 1.60 -10.67 8.55
C PHE A 18 0.54 -10.97 9.59
N LEU A 19 -0.64 -10.34 9.49
CA LEU A 19 -1.64 -10.50 10.54
C LEU A 19 -2.15 -11.92 10.66
N VAL A 20 -2.56 -12.51 9.54
CA VAL A 20 -3.10 -13.88 9.55
C VAL A 20 -2.04 -14.90 9.93
N PRO A 21 -0.86 -14.94 9.28
CA PRO A 21 0.14 -15.95 9.63
C PRO A 21 0.66 -15.85 11.06
N LEU A 22 0.70 -14.64 11.63
CA LEU A 22 1.20 -14.43 12.99
C LEU A 22 0.08 -14.51 14.03
N SER A 23 -1.15 -14.77 13.61
CA SER A 23 -2.32 -14.74 14.48
C SER A 23 -2.36 -13.43 15.28
N LEU A 24 -2.03 -12.34 14.59
CA LEU A 24 -1.89 -11.03 15.20
C LEU A 24 -3.10 -10.17 14.85
N SER A 25 -3.77 -9.63 15.87
CA SER A 25 -4.89 -8.76 15.61
C SER A 25 -4.41 -7.36 15.23
N ALA A 26 -5.26 -6.64 14.50
CA ALA A 26 -4.95 -5.25 14.16
C ALA A 26 -4.74 -4.41 15.42
N GLY A 27 -5.52 -4.67 16.46
CA GLY A 27 -5.37 -3.95 17.73
C GLY A 27 -4.04 -4.21 18.41
N ALA A 28 -3.58 -5.47 18.39
CA ALA A 28 -2.30 -5.82 18.99
C ALA A 28 -1.15 -5.15 18.23
N LEU A 29 -1.21 -5.17 16.89
CA LEU A 29 -0.19 -4.50 16.10
C LEU A 29 -0.21 -2.99 16.32
N ALA A 30 -1.40 -2.40 16.37
CA ALA A 30 -1.54 -0.96 16.62
C ALA A 30 -0.89 -0.57 17.95
N LYS A 31 -1.08 -1.39 18.97
CA LYS A 31 -0.50 -1.14 20.29
C LYS A 31 1.03 -1.13 20.20
N VAL A 32 1.61 -2.09 19.49
CA VAL A 32 3.07 -2.13 19.30
C VAL A 32 3.54 -0.89 18.55
N CYS A 33 2.79 -0.48 17.52
CA CYS A 33 3.14 0.68 16.70
C CYS A 33 2.91 2.01 17.40
N GLY A 34 2.15 2.02 18.51
CA GLY A 34 1.82 3.26 19.19
C GLY A 34 0.81 4.11 18.45
N VAL A 35 -0.15 3.48 17.77
CA VAL A 35 -1.18 4.18 17.01
C VAL A 35 -2.55 3.64 17.41
N PRO A 36 -3.63 4.39 17.10
CA PRO A 36 -4.98 3.88 17.36
C PRO A 36 -5.26 2.61 16.57
N ARG A 37 -6.04 1.70 17.14
CA ARG A 37 -6.42 0.46 16.48
C ARG A 37 -7.07 0.70 15.14
N THR A 38 -7.89 1.73 15.03
CA THR A 38 -8.59 2.04 13.79
C THR A 38 -7.65 2.34 12.65
N ARG A 39 -6.47 2.90 12.93
CA ARG A 39 -5.49 3.17 11.86
C ARG A 39 -5.08 1.86 11.18
N ILE A 40 -4.75 0.84 11.96
CA ILE A 40 -4.33 -0.45 11.41
C ILE A 40 -5.52 -1.20 10.80
N GLU A 41 -6.67 -1.16 11.46
CA GLU A 41 -7.87 -1.82 10.92
C GLU A 41 -8.24 -1.30 9.54
N ARG A 42 -8.21 0.02 9.37
CA ARG A 42 -8.57 0.62 8.10
C ARG A 42 -7.59 0.26 6.99
N ILE A 43 -6.31 0.19 7.32
CA ILE A 43 -5.31 -0.23 6.34
C ILE A 43 -5.54 -1.69 5.96
N ALA A 44 -5.70 -2.56 6.94
CA ALA A 44 -5.93 -3.99 6.70
C ALA A 44 -7.21 -4.24 5.92
N ASN A 45 -8.22 -3.37 6.08
CA ASN A 45 -9.47 -3.44 5.34
C ASN A 45 -9.41 -2.71 4.01
N GLU A 46 -8.23 -2.20 3.65
CA GLU A 46 -7.99 -1.52 2.35
C GLU A 46 -8.80 -0.23 2.21
N GLU A 47 -9.09 0.42 3.32
CA GLU A 47 -9.88 1.65 3.34
C GLU A 47 -9.03 2.90 3.35
N THR A 48 -7.78 2.83 3.81
CA THR A 48 -6.90 3.98 3.87
C THR A 48 -5.51 3.62 3.39
N ALA A 49 -4.74 4.65 3.06
CA ALA A 49 -3.38 4.50 2.55
C ALA A 49 -2.38 4.36 3.71
N ILE A 50 -1.23 3.78 3.38
CA ILE A 50 -0.09 3.76 4.30
C ILE A 50 0.71 5.05 4.08
N THR A 51 0.79 5.86 5.14
CA THR A 51 1.59 7.08 5.12
C THR A 51 3.03 6.75 5.51
N THR A 52 3.93 7.72 5.33
CA THR A 52 5.32 7.57 5.74
C THR A 52 5.43 7.25 7.22
N ASP A 53 4.64 7.94 8.06
CA ASP A 53 4.61 7.66 9.49
C ASP A 53 4.27 6.19 9.78
N THR A 54 3.22 5.71 9.15
CA THR A 54 2.77 4.33 9.36
C THR A 54 3.81 3.34 8.82
N ALA A 55 4.40 3.63 7.65
CA ALA A 55 5.42 2.76 7.08
C ALA A 55 6.61 2.60 8.02
N LEU A 56 7.04 3.69 8.63
CA LEU A 56 8.15 3.63 9.59
C LEU A 56 7.79 2.79 10.81
N ARG A 57 6.57 2.96 11.33
CA ARG A 57 6.13 2.20 12.50
C ARG A 57 5.98 0.72 12.20
N LEU A 58 5.41 0.39 11.04
CA LEU A 58 5.29 -1.01 10.61
C LEU A 58 6.65 -1.64 10.39
N SER A 59 7.62 -0.89 9.86
CA SER A 59 8.95 -1.42 9.64
C SER A 59 9.60 -1.87 10.92
N LYS A 60 9.40 -1.11 11.99
CA LYS A 60 9.94 -1.49 13.30
C LYS A 60 9.18 -2.67 13.91
N ALA A 61 7.86 -2.62 13.87
CA ALA A 61 7.05 -3.65 14.49
C ALA A 61 7.18 -5.00 13.81
N LEU A 62 7.32 -5.02 12.49
CA LEU A 62 7.32 -6.25 11.70
C LEU A 62 8.71 -6.61 11.14
N ASN A 63 9.72 -5.83 11.50
CA ASN A 63 11.09 -6.04 11.04
C ASN A 63 11.18 -6.07 9.52
N THR A 64 10.55 -5.09 8.89
CA THR A 64 10.61 -4.86 7.45
C THR A 64 11.24 -3.50 7.21
N SER A 65 11.37 -3.12 5.94
CA SER A 65 11.81 -1.75 5.64
C SER A 65 10.59 -0.86 5.47
N ALA A 66 10.74 0.42 5.79
CA ALA A 66 9.69 1.40 5.49
C ALA A 66 9.46 1.47 3.99
N GLN A 67 10.53 1.31 3.20
CA GLN A 67 10.46 1.39 1.75
C GLN A 67 9.56 0.30 1.16
N LEU A 68 9.53 -0.89 1.78
CA LEU A 68 8.62 -1.95 1.35
C LEU A 68 7.18 -1.45 1.32
N TRP A 69 6.75 -0.86 2.45
CA TRP A 69 5.36 -0.39 2.57
C TRP A 69 5.06 0.77 1.64
N LEU A 70 6.02 1.69 1.49
CA LEU A 70 5.85 2.83 0.60
C LEU A 70 5.86 2.41 -0.86
N ASN A 71 6.67 1.42 -1.22
CA ASN A 71 6.67 0.89 -2.59
C ASN A 71 5.34 0.23 -2.91
N LEU A 72 4.78 -0.53 -1.97
CA LEU A 72 3.47 -1.16 -2.17
C LEU A 72 2.38 -0.10 -2.34
N GLN A 73 2.41 0.94 -1.50
CA GLN A 73 1.42 2.00 -1.59
C GLN A 73 1.56 2.77 -2.90
N ASN A 74 2.81 3.09 -3.27
CA ASN A 74 3.05 3.84 -4.49
C ASN A 74 2.61 3.05 -5.73
N ALA A 75 2.91 1.76 -5.77
CA ALA A 75 2.49 0.91 -6.89
C ALA A 75 0.96 0.86 -7.00
N TYR A 76 0.28 0.77 -5.86
CA TYR A 76 -1.16 0.78 -5.83
C TYR A 76 -1.71 2.11 -6.34
N ASP A 77 -1.13 3.23 -5.88
CA ASP A 77 -1.60 4.55 -6.27
C ASP A 77 -1.39 4.81 -7.75
N VAL A 78 -0.23 4.44 -8.28
CA VAL A 78 0.08 4.61 -9.70
C VAL A 78 -0.91 3.81 -10.55
N ARG A 79 -1.11 2.55 -10.18
CA ARG A 79 -1.99 1.67 -10.94
C ARG A 79 -3.43 2.16 -10.92
N THR A 80 -3.90 2.57 -9.74
CA THR A 80 -5.26 3.08 -9.59
C THR A 80 -5.45 4.35 -10.41
N ALA A 81 -4.48 5.25 -10.36
CA ALA A 81 -4.56 6.50 -11.11
C ALA A 81 -4.52 6.24 -12.61
N GLU A 82 -3.69 5.31 -13.07
CA GLU A 82 -3.64 4.95 -14.49
C GLU A 82 -4.98 4.44 -14.99
N LEU A 83 -5.66 3.63 -14.18
CA LEU A 83 -6.98 3.13 -14.56
C LEU A 83 -8.00 4.26 -14.63
N GLY A 84 -7.83 5.31 -13.82
CA GLY A 84 -8.74 6.44 -13.78
C GLY A 84 -8.53 7.46 -14.89
N ILE A 85 -7.27 7.75 -15.22
CA ILE A 85 -6.95 8.82 -16.18
C ILE A 85 -6.22 8.33 -17.43
N GLY A 86 -6.29 7.03 -17.71
CA GLY A 86 -5.57 6.47 -18.84
C GLY A 86 -5.84 7.17 -20.15
N ARG A 87 -7.11 7.53 -20.40
CA ARG A 87 -7.47 8.22 -21.64
C ARG A 87 -6.82 9.59 -21.76
N GLU A 88 -6.78 10.33 -20.65
CA GLU A 88 -6.13 11.63 -20.62
C GLU A 88 -4.63 11.50 -20.86
N LEU A 89 -4.03 10.46 -20.28
CA LEU A 89 -2.61 10.21 -20.45
C LEU A 89 -2.25 9.95 -21.93
N ASP A 90 -3.12 9.22 -22.62
CA ASP A 90 -2.90 8.90 -24.04
C ASP A 90 -2.85 10.14 -24.91
N LYS A 91 -3.45 11.23 -24.46
CA LYS A 91 -3.45 12.50 -25.21
C LYS A 91 -2.18 13.31 -25.01
N ILE A 92 -1.37 12.95 -24.03
CA ILE A 92 -0.15 13.69 -23.75
C ILE A 92 0.94 13.24 -24.70
N LYS A 93 1.46 14.17 -25.46
CA LYS A 93 2.53 13.90 -26.42
C LYS A 93 3.86 14.23 -25.77
N PRO A 94 4.86 13.34 -25.84
CA PRO A 94 6.16 13.64 -25.26
C PRO A 94 6.79 14.86 -25.96
N ILE A 95 7.36 15.75 -25.17
CA ILE A 95 8.14 16.88 -25.68
C ILE A 95 9.54 16.39 -26.04
N VAL A 96 10.05 15.44 -25.26
CA VAL A 96 11.36 14.87 -25.47
C VAL A 96 11.23 13.44 -25.95
N THR A 97 12.15 13.04 -26.81
CA THR A 97 12.20 11.66 -27.29
C THR A 97 12.72 10.78 -26.17
N ALA A 98 12.14 9.59 -26.04
CA ALA A 98 12.59 8.65 -25.05
C ALA A 98 14.06 8.28 -25.28
N ALA A 99 14.80 8.13 -24.19
CA ALA A 99 16.18 7.72 -24.26
C ALA A 99 16.30 6.25 -24.68
#